data_8a5f9f6b9bbe5744bc6b5409a6cfef8f
#
_entry.id   8a5f9f6b9bbe5744bc6b5409a6cfef8f
#
_cell.length_a   1.000
_cell.length_b   1.000
_cell.length_c   1.000
_cell.angle_alpha   90.00
_cell.angle_beta   90.00
_cell.angle_gamma   90.00
#
_symmetry.space_group_name_H-M   'P 1'
#
loop_
_entity.id
_entity.type
_entity.pdbx_description
1 polymer ?
#
loop_
_entity_poly.entity_id
_entity_poly.type
_entity_poly.pdbx_seq_one_letter_code
_entity_poly.pdbx_strand_id
1 'polypeptide(L)'
;MLRYSIQNGKDVVTVKEEMDFISRYLQVMLYRYGDRLKYSIDLEEGSKGASIPRMTLQPIVENSIKYGFGEDRDCLEIRIRTRIQNSVLSVIIADNGVGIRPELLGELRANLEQGQNQTDHIGIYNVHKRIRLVYGSRYGVGIDSKMEEGTVVTLRVPCEE
;
A
#
# COMPACT_ATOMS: atom_id res chain seq x y z
N MET A 1 1.19 -19.19 -19.31
CA MET A 1 -0.12 -19.75 -18.91
C MET A 1 -0.05 -20.12 -17.43
N LEU A 2 -0.25 -19.14 -16.55
CA LEU A 2 -0.26 -19.35 -15.11
C LEU A 2 -1.70 -19.55 -14.67
N ARG A 3 -2.13 -20.80 -14.63
CA ARG A 3 -3.31 -21.20 -13.87
C ARG A 3 -2.98 -21.10 -12.38
N TYR A 4 -3.13 -19.94 -11.77
CA TYR A 4 -3.40 -19.93 -10.35
C TYR A 4 -4.89 -20.27 -10.16
N SER A 5 -5.14 -21.55 -10.06
CA SER A 5 -6.31 -22.07 -9.39
C SER A 5 -6.17 -21.64 -7.93
N ILE A 6 -6.58 -20.41 -7.61
CA ILE A 6 -6.83 -20.01 -6.23
C ILE A 6 -8.04 -20.83 -5.82
N GLN A 7 -7.79 -21.96 -5.18
CA GLN A 7 -8.80 -22.70 -4.47
C GLN A 7 -9.31 -21.81 -3.36
N ASN A 8 -10.46 -21.25 -3.57
CA ASN A 8 -11.37 -20.45 -2.77
C ASN A 8 -11.48 -19.01 -3.30
N GLY A 9 -12.52 -18.76 -4.09
CA GLY A 9 -12.91 -17.47 -4.63
C GLY A 9 -13.30 -16.39 -3.59
N LYS A 10 -12.69 -16.43 -2.40
CA LYS A 10 -12.90 -15.47 -1.30
C LYS A 10 -11.70 -14.56 -1.02
N ASP A 11 -10.54 -14.83 -1.64
CA ASP A 11 -9.29 -14.13 -1.27
C ASP A 11 -8.88 -13.03 -2.24
N VAL A 12 -9.61 -12.83 -3.33
CA VAL A 12 -9.33 -11.81 -4.34
C VAL A 12 -10.53 -10.88 -4.47
N VAL A 13 -10.27 -9.60 -4.57
CA VAL A 13 -11.26 -8.53 -4.76
C VAL A 13 -10.79 -7.60 -5.87
N THR A 14 -11.70 -6.78 -6.38
CA THR A 14 -11.32 -5.71 -7.31
C THR A 14 -10.64 -4.56 -6.57
N VAL A 15 -9.81 -3.81 -7.29
CA VAL A 15 -9.22 -2.57 -6.77
C VAL A 15 -10.32 -1.63 -6.27
N LYS A 16 -11.45 -1.55 -7.00
CA LYS A 16 -12.57 -0.72 -6.58
C LYS A 16 -13.13 -1.14 -5.22
N GLU A 17 -13.36 -2.44 -5.01
CA GLU A 17 -13.87 -2.95 -3.71
C GLU A 17 -12.91 -2.68 -2.55
N GLU A 18 -11.62 -2.87 -2.77
CA GLU A 18 -10.59 -2.55 -1.76
C GLU A 18 -10.55 -1.05 -1.47
N MET A 19 -10.67 -0.19 -2.50
CA MET A 19 -10.70 1.27 -2.33
C MET A 19 -11.99 1.75 -1.65
N ASP A 20 -13.12 1.14 -1.92
CA ASP A 20 -14.37 1.44 -1.22
C ASP A 20 -14.25 1.10 0.28
N PHE A 21 -13.53 0.03 0.62
CA PHE A 21 -13.22 -0.31 2.00
C PHE A 21 -12.26 0.71 2.65
N ILE A 22 -11.18 1.07 1.96
CA ILE A 22 -10.21 2.08 2.41
C ILE A 22 -10.88 3.45 2.61
N SER A 23 -11.76 3.86 1.70
CA SER A 23 -12.52 5.11 1.84
C SER A 23 -13.33 5.15 3.13
N ARG A 24 -14.03 4.06 3.45
CA ARG A 24 -14.79 3.96 4.71
C ARG A 24 -13.89 4.00 5.93
N TYR A 25 -12.76 3.30 5.89
CA TYR A 25 -11.76 3.35 6.95
C TYR A 25 -11.23 4.77 7.16
N LEU A 26 -10.84 5.46 6.08
CA LEU A 26 -10.34 6.83 6.14
C LEU A 26 -11.41 7.83 6.63
N GLN A 27 -12.69 7.64 6.31
CA GLN A 27 -13.79 8.45 6.85
C GLN A 27 -13.89 8.29 8.38
N VAL A 28 -13.72 7.08 8.91
CA VAL A 28 -13.67 6.86 10.37
C VAL A 28 -12.46 7.54 10.99
N MET A 29 -11.31 7.50 10.31
CA MET A 29 -10.11 8.19 10.78
C MET A 29 -10.25 9.71 10.72
N LEU A 30 -10.93 10.26 9.71
CA LEU A 30 -11.27 11.70 9.67
C LEU A 30 -12.12 12.12 10.88
N TYR A 31 -13.06 11.28 11.31
CA TYR A 31 -13.83 11.56 12.51
C TYR A 31 -12.94 11.64 13.76
N ARG A 32 -11.91 10.78 13.84
CA ARG A 32 -10.96 10.74 14.96
C ARG A 32 -9.95 11.89 14.95
N TYR A 33 -9.41 12.24 13.76
CA TYR A 33 -8.32 13.20 13.62
C TYR A 33 -8.75 14.59 13.17
N GLY A 34 -10.00 14.75 12.70
CA GLY A 34 -10.53 16.01 12.20
C GLY A 34 -9.67 16.62 11.08
N ASP A 35 -9.41 17.91 11.19
CA ASP A 35 -8.63 18.66 10.19
C ASP A 35 -7.15 18.26 10.11
N ARG A 36 -6.69 17.44 11.05
CA ARG A 36 -5.31 16.91 11.05
C ARG A 36 -5.08 15.77 10.06
N LEU A 37 -6.12 15.23 9.45
CA LEU A 37 -6.02 14.20 8.42
C LEU A 37 -6.73 14.66 7.16
N LYS A 38 -6.06 14.52 6.00
CA LYS A 38 -6.64 14.70 4.67
C LYS A 38 -6.29 13.51 3.80
N TYR A 39 -7.15 13.18 2.85
CA TYR A 39 -6.82 12.16 1.87
C TYR A 39 -7.44 12.44 0.50
N SER A 40 -6.86 11.86 -0.52
CA SER A 40 -7.41 11.82 -1.87
C SER A 40 -7.18 10.45 -2.51
N ILE A 41 -8.14 10.01 -3.33
CA ILE A 41 -8.09 8.76 -4.08
C ILE A 41 -8.32 9.08 -5.55
N ASP A 42 -7.33 8.78 -6.39
CA ASP A 42 -7.33 8.98 -7.84
C ASP A 42 -7.11 7.64 -8.55
N LEU A 43 -8.18 7.02 -9.01
CA LEU A 43 -8.15 5.72 -9.69
C LEU A 43 -8.20 5.92 -11.20
N GLU A 44 -7.18 5.41 -11.88
CA GLU A 44 -7.23 5.22 -13.33
C GLU A 44 -8.41 4.29 -13.69
N GLU A 45 -9.24 4.68 -14.66
CA GLU A 45 -10.51 3.98 -14.97
C GLU A 45 -10.30 2.49 -15.24
N GLY A 46 -9.29 2.13 -16.05
CA GLY A 46 -8.94 0.75 -16.34
C GLY A 46 -8.47 -0.07 -15.13
N SER A 47 -8.06 0.58 -14.03
CA SER A 47 -7.57 -0.12 -12.83
C SER A 47 -8.67 -0.63 -11.92
N LYS A 48 -9.87 -0.09 -12.01
CA LYS A 48 -10.97 -0.36 -11.07
C LYS A 48 -11.39 -1.82 -11.01
N GLY A 49 -11.38 -2.49 -12.17
CA GLY A 49 -11.74 -3.91 -12.29
C GLY A 49 -10.58 -4.88 -12.06
N ALA A 50 -9.34 -4.38 -11.94
CA ALA A 50 -8.17 -5.23 -11.71
C ALA A 50 -8.28 -5.96 -10.37
N SER A 51 -7.80 -7.20 -10.34
CA SER A 51 -7.90 -8.08 -9.18
C SER A 51 -6.65 -7.98 -8.30
N ILE A 52 -6.86 -7.84 -7.01
CA ILE A 52 -5.80 -7.87 -5.99
C ILE A 52 -6.22 -8.76 -4.82
N PRO A 53 -5.29 -9.35 -4.08
CA PRO A 53 -5.63 -10.07 -2.86
C PRO A 53 -6.32 -9.14 -1.86
N ARG A 54 -7.34 -9.65 -1.20
CA ARG A 54 -8.08 -8.91 -0.16
C ARG A 54 -7.15 -8.41 0.95
N MET A 55 -7.46 -7.25 1.52
CA MET A 55 -6.69 -6.63 2.60
C MET A 55 -5.22 -6.39 2.25
N THR A 56 -4.97 -6.00 1.02
CA THR A 56 -3.63 -5.67 0.52
C THR A 56 -3.27 -4.22 0.81
N LEU A 57 -4.21 -3.30 0.62
CA LEU A 57 -3.95 -1.86 0.75
C LEU A 57 -4.13 -1.35 2.18
N GLN A 58 -5.02 -1.96 2.94
CA GLN A 58 -5.34 -1.53 4.31
C GLN A 58 -4.10 -1.44 5.22
N PRO A 59 -3.22 -2.46 5.32
CA PRO A 59 -2.03 -2.38 6.17
C PRO A 59 -1.09 -1.23 5.79
N ILE A 60 -1.03 -0.88 4.50
CA ILE A 60 -0.20 0.22 4.00
C ILE A 60 -0.77 1.56 4.44
N VAL A 61 -2.08 1.76 4.29
CA VAL A 61 -2.77 2.99 4.72
C VAL A 61 -2.73 3.13 6.24
N GLU A 62 -2.92 2.04 6.98
CA GLU A 62 -2.79 2.03 8.44
C GLU A 62 -1.39 2.45 8.89
N ASN A 63 -0.33 2.00 8.19
CA ASN A 63 1.03 2.43 8.47
C ASN A 63 1.25 3.92 8.22
N SER A 64 0.69 4.48 7.15
CA SER A 64 0.76 5.93 6.89
C SER A 64 0.12 6.72 8.03
N ILE A 65 -1.00 6.27 8.58
CA ILE A 65 -1.63 6.93 9.73
C ILE A 65 -0.82 6.71 11.00
N LYS A 66 -0.40 5.48 11.28
CA LYS A 66 0.30 5.14 12.54
C LYS A 66 1.65 5.84 12.68
N TYR A 67 2.39 5.96 11.58
CA TYR A 67 3.77 6.46 11.59
C TYR A 67 3.93 7.84 10.91
N GLY A 68 2.92 8.32 10.18
CA GLY A 68 3.00 9.58 9.46
C GLY A 68 2.88 10.81 10.34
N PHE A 69 2.10 10.75 11.42
CA PHE A 69 2.00 11.85 12.37
C PHE A 69 3.30 12.01 13.18
N GLY A 70 3.81 13.24 13.23
CA GLY A 70 4.89 13.64 14.11
C GLY A 70 4.39 14.60 15.20
N GLU A 71 5.22 14.89 16.19
CA GLU A 71 4.88 15.83 17.27
C GLU A 71 4.61 17.23 16.73
N ASP A 72 5.37 17.66 15.71
CA ASP A 72 5.31 19.00 15.12
C ASP A 72 4.52 19.08 13.81
N ARG A 73 3.81 18.01 13.43
CA ARG A 73 3.07 17.98 12.17
C ARG A 73 1.58 18.20 12.38
N ASP A 74 1.09 19.34 11.88
CA ASP A 74 -0.29 19.75 12.06
C ASP A 74 -1.28 18.92 11.22
N CYS A 75 -0.87 18.50 10.02
CA CYS A 75 -1.75 17.77 9.10
C CYS A 75 -0.99 16.67 8.34
N LEU A 76 -1.55 15.48 8.38
CA LEU A 76 -1.15 14.35 7.54
C LEU A 76 -2.05 14.28 6.30
N GLU A 77 -1.46 14.29 5.11
CA GLU A 77 -2.16 14.09 3.86
C GLU A 77 -1.76 12.74 3.24
N ILE A 78 -2.75 11.89 2.93
CA ILE A 78 -2.56 10.60 2.26
C ILE A 78 -3.13 10.68 0.85
N ARG A 79 -2.33 10.35 -0.16
CA ARG A 79 -2.73 10.31 -1.56
C ARG A 79 -2.60 8.89 -2.08
N ILE A 80 -3.71 8.37 -2.61
CA ILE A 80 -3.77 7.04 -3.20
C ILE A 80 -4.03 7.19 -4.68
N ARG A 81 -3.17 6.58 -5.51
CA ARG A 81 -3.30 6.61 -6.96
C ARG A 81 -3.11 5.23 -7.56
N THR A 82 -3.76 4.98 -8.69
CA THR A 82 -3.51 3.79 -9.50
C THR A 82 -3.00 4.17 -10.88
N ARG A 83 -2.14 3.33 -11.44
CA ARG A 83 -1.62 3.44 -12.81
C ARG A 83 -1.47 2.05 -13.40
N ILE A 84 -1.82 1.91 -14.68
CA ILE A 84 -1.56 0.71 -15.46
C ILE A 84 -0.53 1.07 -16.52
N GLN A 85 0.55 0.31 -16.58
CA GLN A 85 1.57 0.43 -17.60
C GLN A 85 2.18 -0.94 -17.91
N ASN A 86 2.24 -1.31 -19.18
CA ASN A 86 2.81 -2.57 -19.65
C ASN A 86 2.24 -3.79 -18.90
N SER A 87 0.91 -3.87 -18.80
CA SER A 87 0.20 -4.94 -18.09
C SER A 87 0.59 -5.09 -16.60
N VAL A 88 1.05 -4.02 -16.00
CA VAL A 88 1.33 -3.92 -14.55
C VAL A 88 0.45 -2.84 -13.95
N LEU A 89 -0.32 -3.22 -12.94
CA LEU A 89 -1.01 -2.28 -12.07
C LEU A 89 -0.05 -1.84 -10.97
N SER A 90 0.12 -0.54 -10.83
CA SER A 90 0.77 0.10 -9.70
C SER A 90 -0.26 0.82 -8.85
N VAL A 91 -0.34 0.48 -7.56
CA VAL A 91 -1.08 1.25 -6.56
C VAL A 91 -0.07 2.01 -5.73
N ILE A 92 -0.16 3.32 -5.74
CA ILE A 92 0.79 4.23 -5.10
C ILE A 92 0.09 4.89 -3.93
N ILE A 93 0.61 4.68 -2.74
CA ILE A 93 0.13 5.30 -1.50
C ILE A 93 1.26 6.20 -0.98
N ALA A 94 1.02 7.49 -1.03
CA ALA A 94 1.98 8.52 -0.60
C ALA A 94 1.42 9.30 0.59
N ASP A 95 2.24 9.53 1.58
CA ASP A 95 1.94 10.44 2.67
C ASP A 95 3.01 11.56 2.78
N ASN A 96 2.63 12.67 3.35
CA ASN A 96 3.52 13.77 3.68
C ASN A 96 3.97 13.71 5.15
N GLY A 97 4.03 12.50 5.73
CA GLY A 97 4.38 12.27 7.11
C GLY A 97 5.84 12.58 7.45
N VAL A 98 6.26 12.16 8.63
CA VAL A 98 7.63 12.41 9.13
C VAL A 98 8.71 11.67 8.34
N GLY A 99 8.32 10.70 7.51
CA GLY A 99 9.26 9.87 6.77
C GLY A 99 9.97 8.84 7.64
N ILE A 100 10.90 8.13 7.03
CA ILE A 100 11.65 7.02 7.63
C ILE A 100 13.14 7.37 7.59
N ARG A 101 13.84 7.16 8.70
CA ARG A 101 15.29 7.34 8.77
C ARG A 101 15.99 6.42 7.76
N PRO A 102 17.09 6.88 7.09
CA PRO A 102 17.77 6.10 6.06
C PRO A 102 18.19 4.69 6.50
N GLU A 103 18.67 4.55 7.74
CA GLU A 103 19.10 3.25 8.30
C GLU A 103 17.92 2.28 8.37
N LEU A 104 16.80 2.72 8.94
CA LEU A 104 15.59 1.90 9.05
C LEU A 104 14.98 1.60 7.67
N LEU A 105 15.00 2.55 6.75
CA LEU A 105 14.53 2.34 5.38
C LEU A 105 15.38 1.26 4.67
N GLY A 106 16.70 1.27 4.88
CA GLY A 106 17.61 0.25 4.38
C GLY A 106 17.30 -1.14 4.94
N GLU A 107 17.04 -1.24 6.24
CA GLU A 107 16.64 -2.48 6.90
C GLU A 107 15.29 -3.00 6.37
N LEU A 108 14.29 -2.12 6.23
CA LEU A 108 12.98 -2.48 5.68
C LEU A 108 13.11 -3.04 4.25
N ARG A 109 13.87 -2.39 3.40
CA ARG A 109 14.10 -2.85 2.02
C ARG A 109 14.83 -4.20 2.00
N ALA A 110 15.86 -4.38 2.82
CA ALA A 110 16.58 -5.65 2.93
C ALA A 110 15.66 -6.78 3.41
N ASN A 111 14.80 -6.51 4.40
CA ASN A 111 13.84 -7.49 4.90
C ASN A 111 12.81 -7.91 3.83
N LEU A 112 12.34 -6.96 3.02
CA LEU A 112 11.44 -7.27 1.89
C LEU A 112 12.13 -8.18 0.87
N GLU A 113 13.39 -7.91 0.51
CA GLU A 113 14.13 -8.71 -0.46
C GLU A 113 14.48 -10.11 0.07
N GLN A 114 14.93 -10.21 1.32
CA GLN A 114 15.38 -11.45 1.94
C GLN A 114 14.24 -12.34 2.45
N GLY A 115 13.02 -11.82 2.49
CA GLY A 115 11.87 -12.55 3.01
C GLY A 115 11.91 -12.78 4.53
N GLN A 116 12.67 -11.97 5.27
CA GLN A 116 12.78 -12.01 6.73
C GLN A 116 12.11 -10.77 7.33
N ASN A 117 11.33 -10.97 8.38
CA ASN A 117 10.74 -9.87 9.12
C ASN A 117 11.43 -9.73 10.47
N GLN A 118 12.21 -8.68 10.63
CA GLN A 118 12.90 -8.34 11.88
C GLN A 118 12.46 -6.97 12.43
N THR A 119 11.37 -6.40 11.88
CA THR A 119 10.89 -5.07 12.26
C THR A 119 9.42 -5.08 12.64
N ASP A 120 8.96 -4.02 13.30
CA ASP A 120 7.54 -3.81 13.66
C ASP A 120 6.63 -3.53 12.44
N HIS A 121 7.18 -3.44 11.23
CA HIS A 121 6.45 -3.21 9.99
C HIS A 121 5.89 -4.50 9.36
N ILE A 122 5.31 -5.34 10.18
CA ILE A 122 4.78 -6.68 9.82
C ILE A 122 3.76 -6.60 8.69
N GLY A 123 2.92 -5.57 8.67
CA GLY A 123 1.85 -5.40 7.68
C GLY A 123 2.38 -5.31 6.25
N ILE A 124 3.34 -4.43 5.99
CA ILE A 124 3.94 -4.24 4.65
C ILE A 124 4.69 -5.50 4.22
N TYR A 125 5.45 -6.11 5.12
CA TYR A 125 6.16 -7.35 4.85
C TYR A 125 5.20 -8.48 4.44
N ASN A 126 4.11 -8.67 5.17
CA ASN A 126 3.12 -9.70 4.87
C ASN A 126 2.42 -9.46 3.52
N VAL A 127 2.11 -8.21 3.19
CA VAL A 127 1.58 -7.84 1.88
C VAL A 127 2.58 -8.18 0.78
N HIS A 128 3.83 -7.77 0.91
CA HIS A 128 4.89 -8.06 -0.06
C HIS A 128 5.06 -9.57 -0.28
N LYS A 129 5.17 -10.33 0.79
CA LYS A 129 5.31 -11.79 0.74
C LYS A 129 4.12 -12.45 0.04
N ARG A 130 2.90 -12.03 0.38
CA ARG A 130 1.68 -12.58 -0.23
C ARG A 130 1.61 -12.27 -1.71
N ILE A 131 1.93 -11.06 -2.15
CA ILE A 131 1.95 -10.69 -3.55
C ILE A 131 2.97 -11.54 -4.32
N ARG A 132 4.16 -11.74 -3.79
CA ARG A 132 5.19 -12.55 -4.43
C ARG A 132 4.81 -14.03 -4.50
N LEU A 133 4.13 -14.55 -3.50
CA LEU A 133 3.62 -15.93 -3.51
C LEU A 133 2.52 -16.13 -4.57
N VAL A 134 1.65 -15.14 -4.76
CA VAL A 134 0.53 -15.22 -5.71
C VAL A 134 0.98 -14.94 -7.14
N TYR A 135 1.81 -13.92 -7.36
CA TYR A 135 2.12 -13.39 -8.69
C TYR A 135 3.58 -13.56 -9.13
N GLY A 136 4.44 -14.04 -8.24
CA GLY A 136 5.87 -14.23 -8.53
C GLY A 136 6.76 -13.07 -8.07
N SER A 137 8.08 -13.30 -8.17
CA SER A 137 9.11 -12.41 -7.60
C SER A 137 9.24 -11.04 -8.28
N ARG A 138 8.64 -10.86 -9.46
CA ARG A 138 8.60 -9.57 -10.18
C ARG A 138 7.70 -8.54 -9.52
N TYR A 139 6.75 -9.00 -8.71
CA TYR A 139 5.70 -8.20 -8.09
C TYR A 139 5.95 -8.06 -6.60
N GLY A 140 5.24 -7.15 -5.97
CA GLY A 140 5.38 -6.90 -4.55
C GLY A 140 5.26 -5.44 -4.19
N VAL A 141 5.89 -5.06 -3.09
CA VAL A 141 5.85 -3.72 -2.52
C VAL A 141 7.24 -3.09 -2.58
N GLY A 142 7.33 -1.85 -3.03
CA GLY A 142 8.49 -0.97 -2.91
C GLY A 142 8.20 0.17 -1.94
N ILE A 143 9.22 0.65 -1.24
CA ILE A 143 9.13 1.75 -0.28
C ILE A 143 10.20 2.79 -0.60
N ASP A 144 9.78 4.04 -0.74
CA ASP A 144 10.64 5.21 -0.82
C ASP A 144 10.23 6.19 0.28
N SER A 145 11.20 6.76 0.96
CA SER A 145 10.91 7.69 2.06
C SER A 145 12.07 8.65 2.25
N LYS A 146 11.73 9.85 2.70
CA LYS A 146 12.70 10.85 3.11
C LYS A 146 12.18 11.52 4.37
N MET A 147 13.06 11.69 5.35
CA MET A 147 12.71 12.36 6.60
C MET A 147 12.13 13.74 6.33
N GLU A 148 11.08 14.07 7.07
CA GLU A 148 10.32 15.33 7.00
C GLU A 148 9.59 15.57 5.67
N GLU A 149 9.74 14.71 4.66
CA GLU A 149 9.04 14.83 3.38
C GLU A 149 7.94 13.78 3.19
N GLY A 150 8.02 12.64 3.90
CA GLY A 150 7.01 11.58 3.89
C GLY A 150 7.47 10.26 3.31
N THR A 151 6.50 9.41 3.02
CA THR A 151 6.73 8.03 2.55
C THR A 151 5.85 7.72 1.33
N VAL A 152 6.41 7.01 0.38
CA VAL A 152 5.70 6.49 -0.79
C VAL A 152 5.84 4.98 -0.81
N VAL A 153 4.71 4.29 -0.74
CA VAL A 153 4.64 2.83 -0.89
C VAL A 153 3.99 2.52 -2.24
N THR A 154 4.67 1.73 -3.06
CA THR A 154 4.17 1.30 -4.36
C THR A 154 3.96 -0.20 -4.37
N LEU A 155 2.71 -0.62 -4.52
CA LEU A 155 2.33 -2.00 -4.79
C LEU A 155 2.32 -2.24 -6.30
N ARG A 156 2.94 -3.34 -6.75
CA ARG A 156 2.89 -3.78 -8.16
C ARG A 156 2.32 -5.18 -8.26
N VAL A 157 1.32 -5.34 -9.11
CA VAL A 157 0.69 -6.63 -9.43
C VAL A 157 0.45 -6.72 -10.94
N PRO A 158 0.33 -7.93 -11.53
CA PRO A 158 -0.06 -8.05 -12.92
C PRO A 158 -1.49 -7.51 -13.12
N CYS A 159 -1.72 -6.91 -14.28
CA CYS A 159 -3.04 -6.50 -14.72
C CYS A 159 -3.27 -7.09 -16.11
N GLU A 160 -4.22 -7.98 -16.24
CA GLU A 160 -4.68 -8.43 -17.56
C GLU A 160 -5.55 -7.32 -18.16
N GLU A 161 -5.29 -7.00 -19.43
CA GLU A 161 -6.12 -6.07 -20.21
C GLU A 161 -7.47 -6.70 -20.57
#